data_90783187d398a6343206cd7c477de59c
#
_entry.id   90783187d398a6343206cd7c477de59c
#
_cell.length_a   1.000
_cell.length_b   1.000
_cell.length_c   1.000
_cell.angle_alpha   90.00
_cell.angle_beta   90.00
_cell.angle_gamma   90.00
#
_symmetry.space_group_name_H-M   'P 1'
#
loop_
_entity.id
_entity.type
_entity.pdbx_description
1 polymer ?
#
loop_
_entity_poly.entity_id
_entity_poly.type
_entity_poly.pdbx_seq_one_letter_code
_entity_poly.pdbx_strand_id
1 'polypeptide(L)'
;MCNYFPKRANCAHISRCRAQYIVAINISIRVSRGAKLNSVELRKLQMTGGASYTVSLPKDWVKEQGLKVGDVVAIMPRSDSSLTLIPHEKIPTGKNRGAEVTVSPPKEQDKEQILRTVLAQYLAGYDIIRVRFPASAKPDLRTYLREAARKMFVGSEIIEESKDELIVQCLSSYGDLPAPKVISRMSLIAKLMLRDAVDSLKGRDPALAEEIIRRDEEVDRFYLFIIRQLTMAVLNRSLILEIGLADPRDCLVYRVVSKSLERIADHATTIAKMSASIENPLPPRLVDEISKASDITISVLEDSLKALAKSDGTLANKSIASAESVEREAENVMDKLFTFKLSPKSTVAVRLALESLKRISEYSEDVAEMAINLTARRTELY
;
A
#
# COMPACT_ATOMS: atom_id res chain seq x y z
N MET A 1 5.95 5.69 -7.82
CA MET A 1 6.42 4.76 -8.88
C MET A 1 6.73 5.41 -10.22
N CYS A 2 6.18 6.58 -10.56
CA CYS A 2 6.52 7.26 -11.83
C CYS A 2 7.97 7.77 -11.97
N ASN A 3 8.73 7.85 -10.88
CA ASN A 3 10.08 8.44 -10.89
C ASN A 3 11.21 7.44 -11.22
N TYR A 4 10.90 6.15 -11.37
CA TYR A 4 11.89 5.12 -11.71
C TYR A 4 12.08 4.88 -13.21
N PHE A 5 11.35 5.61 -14.05
CA PHE A 5 11.48 5.47 -15.49
C PHE A 5 12.34 6.58 -16.08
N PRO A 6 13.28 6.29 -16.97
CA PRO A 6 14.14 7.31 -17.57
C PRO A 6 13.31 8.32 -18.36
N LYS A 7 13.73 9.58 -18.29
CA LYS A 7 13.14 10.79 -18.87
C LYS A 7 12.99 10.73 -20.41
N ARG A 8 12.11 9.89 -20.97
CA ARG A 8 11.64 10.00 -22.34
C ARG A 8 10.38 9.14 -22.56
N ALA A 9 9.24 9.64 -22.14
CA ALA A 9 7.96 9.22 -22.70
C ALA A 9 6.95 10.35 -22.53
N ASN A 10 6.32 10.72 -23.64
CA ASN A 10 5.29 11.76 -23.73
C ASN A 10 4.15 11.53 -22.72
N CYS A 11 3.70 12.60 -22.07
CA CYS A 11 2.63 12.61 -21.06
C CYS A 11 1.30 11.95 -21.47
N ALA A 12 1.07 11.65 -22.75
CA ALA A 12 -0.14 10.99 -23.24
C ALA A 12 -0.25 9.50 -22.92
N HIS A 13 0.83 8.84 -22.44
CA HIS A 13 0.82 7.42 -22.09
C HIS A 13 0.70 7.12 -20.59
N ILE A 14 0.69 8.15 -19.74
CA ILE A 14 0.70 7.99 -18.27
C ILE A 14 -0.62 7.42 -17.74
N SER A 15 -1.75 7.74 -18.40
CA SER A 15 -3.08 7.21 -18.02
C SER A 15 -3.26 5.71 -18.31
N ARG A 16 -2.52 5.13 -19.25
CA ARG A 16 -2.59 3.68 -19.56
C ARG A 16 -1.71 2.80 -18.68
N CYS A 17 -0.62 3.30 -18.12
CA CYS A 17 0.20 2.53 -17.19
C CYS A 17 -0.46 2.32 -15.81
N ARG A 18 -1.34 3.24 -15.37
CA ARG A 18 -2.02 3.13 -14.06
C ARG A 18 -2.99 1.96 -13.94
N ALA A 19 -3.62 1.54 -15.05
CA ALA A 19 -4.54 0.40 -15.04
C ALA A 19 -3.85 -0.98 -15.02
N GLN A 20 -2.55 -1.07 -15.31
CA GLN A 20 -1.84 -2.35 -15.42
C GLN A 20 -1.24 -2.87 -14.11
N TYR A 21 -1.19 -2.08 -13.04
CA TYR A 21 -0.72 -2.55 -11.72
C TYR A 21 -1.80 -3.33 -10.93
N ILE A 22 -3.04 -3.39 -11.42
CA ILE A 22 -4.09 -4.27 -10.88
C ILE A 22 -3.96 -5.70 -11.44
N VAL A 23 -3.06 -5.92 -12.40
CA VAL A 23 -2.92 -7.21 -13.05
C VAL A 23 -2.16 -8.19 -12.16
N ALA A 24 -2.95 -9.13 -11.70
CA ALA A 24 -2.57 -10.49 -11.34
C ALA A 24 -1.57 -10.59 -10.19
N ILE A 25 -2.03 -10.34 -8.97
CA ILE A 25 -1.81 -11.35 -7.97
C ILE A 25 -2.57 -12.60 -8.50
N ASN A 26 -2.00 -13.26 -9.49
CA ASN A 26 -2.26 -14.65 -9.70
C ASN A 26 -1.61 -15.34 -8.50
N ILE A 27 -2.33 -15.30 -7.38
CA ILE A 27 -2.18 -16.29 -6.34
C ILE A 27 -2.58 -17.57 -7.07
N SER A 28 -1.61 -18.27 -7.64
CA SER A 28 -1.73 -19.68 -7.85
C SER A 28 -1.83 -20.27 -6.45
N ILE A 29 -2.99 -20.10 -5.84
CA ILE A 29 -3.47 -21.06 -4.85
C ILE A 29 -3.44 -22.35 -5.64
N ARG A 30 -2.40 -23.17 -5.45
CA ARG A 30 -2.53 -24.58 -5.69
C ARG A 30 -3.62 -25.02 -4.72
N VAL A 31 -4.88 -24.83 -5.14
CA VAL A 31 -5.96 -25.64 -4.66
C VAL A 31 -5.51 -27.04 -5.03
N SER A 32 -5.04 -27.78 -4.06
CA SER A 32 -4.83 -29.21 -4.20
C SER A 32 -6.11 -29.74 -4.81
N ARG A 33 -6.03 -30.19 -6.08
CA ARG A 33 -7.15 -30.83 -6.77
C ARG A 33 -7.59 -31.99 -5.89
N GLY A 34 -8.70 -31.83 -5.14
CA GLY A 34 -9.23 -32.91 -4.31
C GLY A 34 -10.09 -32.47 -3.13
N ALA A 35 -10.01 -31.25 -2.63
CA ALA A 35 -10.90 -30.81 -1.57
C ALA A 35 -12.32 -30.65 -2.16
N LYS A 36 -13.17 -31.66 -1.93
CA LYS A 36 -14.62 -31.52 -2.07
C LYS A 36 -15.07 -30.50 -1.00
N LEU A 37 -15.20 -29.24 -1.40
CA LEU A 37 -15.51 -28.10 -0.53
C LEU A 37 -16.97 -28.08 -0.03
N ASN A 38 -17.73 -29.16 -0.07
CA ASN A 38 -19.18 -29.12 0.12
C ASN A 38 -19.79 -30.31 0.88
N SER A 39 -19.18 -30.79 1.95
CA SER A 39 -19.94 -31.64 2.88
C SER A 39 -19.77 -31.10 4.31
N VAL A 40 -20.80 -30.41 4.80
CA VAL A 40 -20.94 -30.16 6.24
C VAL A 40 -21.21 -31.54 6.88
N GLU A 41 -20.23 -32.02 7.64
CA GLU A 41 -20.43 -33.24 8.43
C GLU A 41 -20.88 -32.87 9.84
N LEU A 42 -22.03 -33.40 10.25
CA LEU A 42 -22.53 -33.21 11.60
C LEU A 42 -21.98 -34.33 12.51
N ARG A 43 -21.40 -33.94 13.64
CA ARG A 43 -20.85 -34.86 14.65
C ARG A 43 -21.48 -34.55 16.01
N LYS A 44 -21.76 -35.61 16.77
CA LYS A 44 -22.29 -35.48 18.13
C LYS A 44 -21.13 -35.17 19.10
N LEU A 45 -21.37 -34.22 19.97
CA LEU A 45 -20.48 -33.93 21.10
C LEU A 45 -20.70 -35.04 22.14
N GLN A 46 -19.61 -35.61 22.63
CA GLN A 46 -19.62 -36.66 23.66
C GLN A 46 -18.87 -36.21 24.89
N MET A 47 -19.35 -36.56 26.07
CA MET A 47 -18.64 -36.30 27.32
C MET A 47 -17.77 -37.51 27.67
N THR A 48 -16.53 -37.27 28.01
CA THR A 48 -15.56 -38.31 28.38
C THR A 48 -14.94 -37.94 29.74
N GLY A 49 -14.96 -38.85 30.72
CA GLY A 49 -14.34 -38.67 32.02
C GLY A 49 -14.94 -37.56 32.89
N GLY A 50 -16.19 -37.14 32.64
CA GLY A 50 -16.92 -36.16 33.46
C GLY A 50 -16.54 -34.69 33.33
N ALA A 51 -15.41 -34.36 32.70
CA ALA A 51 -14.92 -32.99 32.56
C ALA A 51 -14.51 -32.59 31.14
N SER A 52 -14.42 -33.54 30.18
CA SER A 52 -13.94 -33.27 28.84
C SER A 52 -15.00 -33.60 27.79
N TYR A 53 -15.09 -32.75 26.78
CA TYR A 53 -15.92 -33.02 25.61
C TYR A 53 -15.08 -33.51 24.43
N THR A 54 -15.54 -34.51 23.72
CA THR A 54 -14.90 -35.07 22.53
C THR A 54 -15.82 -34.99 21.32
N VAL A 55 -15.22 -34.74 20.15
CA VAL A 55 -15.85 -34.78 18.84
C VAL A 55 -14.97 -35.57 17.89
N SER A 56 -15.56 -36.48 17.08
CA SER A 56 -14.80 -37.24 16.11
C SER A 56 -14.48 -36.40 14.88
N LEU A 57 -13.24 -36.45 14.45
CA LEU A 57 -12.78 -35.73 13.23
C LEU A 57 -13.20 -36.50 11.97
N PRO A 58 -13.49 -35.82 10.84
CA PRO A 58 -13.73 -36.44 9.55
C PRO A 58 -12.56 -37.31 9.13
N LYS A 59 -12.86 -38.59 8.78
CA LYS A 59 -11.82 -39.57 8.44
C LYS A 59 -10.97 -39.15 7.23
N ASP A 60 -11.62 -38.54 6.25
CA ASP A 60 -10.94 -38.08 5.03
C ASP A 60 -10.02 -36.92 5.32
N TRP A 61 -10.45 -35.95 6.16
CA TRP A 61 -9.59 -34.85 6.61
C TRP A 61 -8.33 -35.35 7.36
N VAL A 62 -8.50 -36.33 8.28
CA VAL A 62 -7.37 -36.94 9.02
C VAL A 62 -6.37 -37.58 8.05
N LYS A 63 -6.88 -38.31 7.04
CA LYS A 63 -6.02 -38.93 6.01
C LYS A 63 -5.33 -37.90 5.13
N GLU A 64 -6.03 -36.87 4.66
CA GLU A 64 -5.48 -35.80 3.86
C GLU A 64 -4.40 -35.00 4.59
N GLN A 65 -4.56 -34.84 5.91
CA GLN A 65 -3.54 -34.19 6.75
C GLN A 65 -2.37 -35.11 7.10
N GLY A 66 -2.45 -36.41 6.81
CA GLY A 66 -1.42 -37.41 7.13
C GLY A 66 -1.35 -37.75 8.62
N LEU A 67 -2.39 -37.46 9.40
CA LEU A 67 -2.44 -37.66 10.85
C LEU A 67 -2.61 -39.13 11.21
N LYS A 68 -1.96 -39.56 12.29
CA LYS A 68 -2.05 -40.90 12.87
C LYS A 68 -2.62 -40.82 14.30
N VAL A 69 -3.04 -41.96 14.81
CA VAL A 69 -3.46 -42.06 16.22
C VAL A 69 -2.29 -41.71 17.13
N GLY A 70 -2.53 -40.78 18.04
CA GLY A 70 -1.50 -40.24 18.94
C GLY A 70 -0.93 -38.90 18.53
N ASP A 71 -1.16 -38.44 17.30
CA ASP A 71 -0.71 -37.14 16.85
C ASP A 71 -1.48 -36.00 17.54
N VAL A 72 -0.79 -34.88 17.78
CA VAL A 72 -1.36 -33.72 18.47
C VAL A 72 -1.98 -32.76 17.47
N VAL A 73 -3.20 -32.31 17.78
CA VAL A 73 -3.93 -31.28 17.01
C VAL A 73 -4.19 -30.08 17.90
N ALA A 74 -3.79 -28.91 17.46
CA ALA A 74 -4.10 -27.65 18.12
C ALA A 74 -5.55 -27.25 17.86
N ILE A 75 -6.23 -26.78 18.87
CA ILE A 75 -7.59 -26.25 18.82
C ILE A 75 -7.51 -24.76 19.13
N MET A 76 -7.91 -23.94 18.16
CA MET A 76 -7.86 -22.48 18.31
C MET A 76 -9.28 -21.90 18.25
N PRO A 77 -9.81 -21.36 19.36
CA PRO A 77 -11.06 -20.61 19.36
C PRO A 77 -10.94 -19.35 18.48
N ARG A 78 -12.00 -19.04 17.75
CA ARG A 78 -12.11 -17.84 16.93
C ARG A 78 -13.13 -16.86 17.48
N SER A 79 -13.04 -15.60 17.09
CA SER A 79 -13.97 -14.54 17.45
C SER A 79 -15.41 -14.77 16.95
N ASP A 80 -15.59 -15.57 15.90
CA ASP A 80 -16.88 -15.97 15.35
C ASP A 80 -17.48 -17.19 16.07
N SER A 81 -16.98 -17.53 17.26
CA SER A 81 -17.36 -18.70 18.05
C SER A 81 -17.09 -20.06 17.36
N SER A 82 -16.33 -20.10 16.27
CA SER A 82 -15.87 -21.32 15.65
C SER A 82 -14.56 -21.83 16.25
N LEU A 83 -14.23 -23.10 16.01
CA LEU A 83 -12.94 -23.70 16.37
C LEU A 83 -12.18 -24.06 15.08
N THR A 84 -10.92 -23.65 15.03
CA THR A 84 -9.99 -24.11 13.98
C THR A 84 -9.12 -25.22 14.53
N LEU A 85 -9.04 -26.32 13.79
CA LEU A 85 -8.20 -27.48 14.09
C LEU A 85 -6.98 -27.46 13.16
N ILE A 86 -5.78 -27.49 13.75
CA ILE A 86 -4.53 -27.46 12.98
C ILE A 86 -3.64 -28.61 13.50
N PRO A 87 -3.12 -29.49 12.61
CA PRO A 87 -2.08 -30.45 13.00
C PRO A 87 -0.92 -29.72 13.66
N HIS A 88 -0.40 -30.24 14.80
CA HIS A 88 0.63 -29.56 15.58
C HIS A 88 1.86 -29.17 14.71
N GLU A 89 2.27 -30.05 13.80
CA GLU A 89 3.38 -29.79 12.87
C GLU A 89 3.08 -28.67 11.85
N LYS A 90 1.81 -28.35 11.63
CA LYS A 90 1.35 -27.30 10.71
C LYS A 90 0.84 -26.05 11.42
N ILE A 91 1.02 -25.98 12.76
CA ILE A 91 0.71 -24.74 13.48
C ILE A 91 1.60 -23.67 12.84
N PRO A 92 1.03 -22.56 12.35
CA PRO A 92 1.82 -21.42 11.98
C PRO A 92 2.48 -20.89 13.27
N THR A 93 3.59 -21.49 13.66
CA THR A 93 4.50 -20.81 14.58
C THR A 93 4.86 -19.55 13.82
N GLY A 94 4.73 -18.35 14.40
CA GLY A 94 5.02 -17.07 13.74
C GLY A 94 6.41 -16.96 13.09
N LYS A 95 7.00 -18.10 12.81
CA LYS A 95 8.24 -18.40 12.11
C LYS A 95 8.00 -19.24 10.85
N ASN A 96 6.98 -18.95 10.05
CA ASN A 96 7.10 -19.23 8.61
C ASN A 96 8.12 -18.23 8.00
N ARG A 97 9.20 -18.00 8.75
CA ARG A 97 10.41 -17.36 8.23
C ARG A 97 11.10 -18.39 7.37
N GLY A 98 10.99 -18.21 6.06
CA GLY A 98 11.72 -19.06 5.14
C GLY A 98 10.96 -19.45 3.87
N ALA A 99 9.81 -18.87 3.59
CA ALA A 99 9.19 -19.05 2.28
C ALA A 99 10.12 -18.49 1.20
N GLU A 100 10.74 -19.37 0.44
CA GLU A 100 11.71 -19.04 -0.61
C GLU A 100 11.05 -19.13 -1.99
N VAL A 101 11.41 -18.21 -2.88
CA VAL A 101 11.05 -18.25 -4.28
C VAL A 101 12.26 -17.97 -5.16
N THR A 102 12.36 -18.70 -6.28
CA THR A 102 13.38 -18.45 -7.29
C THR A 102 12.74 -17.75 -8.50
N VAL A 103 13.30 -16.61 -8.86
CA VAL A 103 12.99 -15.86 -10.07
C VAL A 103 14.10 -16.10 -11.08
N SER A 104 13.78 -16.69 -12.22
CA SER A 104 14.73 -16.91 -13.33
C SER A 104 14.28 -16.10 -14.54
N PRO A 105 14.81 -14.87 -14.73
CA PRO A 105 14.41 -14.01 -15.84
C PRO A 105 14.76 -14.64 -17.18
N PRO A 106 13.87 -14.59 -18.19
CA PRO A 106 14.22 -14.94 -19.56
C PRO A 106 15.32 -14.03 -20.13
N LYS A 107 16.05 -14.50 -21.13
CA LYS A 107 17.20 -13.80 -21.71
C LYS A 107 16.89 -12.42 -22.31
N GLU A 108 15.65 -12.21 -22.74
CA GLU A 108 15.22 -11.02 -23.49
C GLU A 108 14.33 -10.05 -22.68
N GLN A 109 14.20 -10.23 -21.37
CA GLN A 109 13.39 -9.32 -20.55
C GLN A 109 14.12 -8.02 -20.23
N ASP A 110 13.37 -6.92 -20.30
CA ASP A 110 13.79 -5.62 -19.80
C ASP A 110 13.99 -5.64 -18.27
N LYS A 111 15.01 -4.94 -17.80
CA LYS A 111 15.36 -4.85 -16.37
C LYS A 111 14.18 -4.41 -15.48
N GLU A 112 13.29 -3.57 -16.00
CA GLU A 112 12.11 -3.10 -15.29
C GLU A 112 11.04 -4.19 -15.16
N GLN A 113 10.89 -5.06 -16.16
CA GLN A 113 9.99 -6.22 -16.08
C GLN A 113 10.50 -7.21 -15.03
N ILE A 114 11.82 -7.41 -14.97
CA ILE A 114 12.44 -8.27 -13.96
C ILE A 114 12.22 -7.70 -12.56
N LEU A 115 12.45 -6.39 -12.38
CA LEU A 115 12.19 -5.73 -11.10
C LEU A 115 10.73 -5.87 -10.67
N ARG A 116 9.77 -5.68 -11.60
CA ARG A 116 8.34 -5.89 -11.31
C ARG A 116 8.05 -7.33 -10.85
N THR A 117 8.71 -8.31 -11.45
CA THR A 117 8.55 -9.71 -11.04
C THR A 117 9.12 -9.93 -9.63
N VAL A 118 10.30 -9.40 -9.32
CA VAL A 118 10.91 -9.49 -7.98
C VAL A 118 10.04 -8.77 -6.94
N LEU A 119 9.55 -7.58 -7.27
CA LEU A 119 8.63 -6.81 -6.42
C LEU A 119 7.33 -7.60 -6.15
N ALA A 120 6.78 -8.27 -7.15
CA ALA A 120 5.58 -9.09 -6.98
C ALA A 120 5.82 -10.22 -5.96
N GLN A 121 7.01 -10.83 -5.94
CA GLN A 121 7.35 -11.85 -4.93
C GLN A 121 7.49 -11.25 -3.52
N TYR A 122 8.09 -10.07 -3.41
CA TYR A 122 8.13 -9.33 -2.14
C TYR A 122 6.73 -9.04 -1.62
N LEU A 123 5.81 -8.54 -2.46
CA LEU A 123 4.43 -8.24 -2.09
C LEU A 123 3.60 -9.49 -1.78
N ALA A 124 3.91 -10.63 -2.44
CA ALA A 124 3.30 -11.92 -2.16
C ALA A 124 3.71 -12.52 -0.80
N GLY A 125 4.73 -11.93 -0.14
CA GLY A 125 5.11 -12.30 1.21
C GLY A 125 6.29 -13.29 1.30
N TYR A 126 6.99 -13.59 0.21
CA TYR A 126 8.18 -14.43 0.29
C TYR A 126 9.27 -13.77 1.13
N ASP A 127 9.89 -14.54 2.01
CA ASP A 127 10.94 -14.05 2.91
C ASP A 127 12.32 -14.10 2.25
N ILE A 128 12.54 -15.05 1.34
CA ILE A 128 13.77 -15.19 0.57
C ILE A 128 13.40 -15.14 -0.91
N ILE A 129 13.94 -14.16 -1.61
CA ILE A 129 13.77 -14.00 -3.05
C ILE A 129 15.12 -14.18 -3.72
N ARG A 130 15.26 -15.30 -4.41
CA ARG A 130 16.46 -15.69 -5.13
C ARG A 130 16.31 -15.35 -6.61
N VAL A 131 17.12 -14.45 -7.13
CA VAL A 131 17.14 -14.09 -8.55
C VAL A 131 18.33 -14.78 -9.22
N ARG A 132 18.08 -15.73 -10.11
CA ARG A 132 19.12 -16.43 -10.89
C ARG A 132 19.31 -15.77 -12.23
N PHE A 133 20.50 -15.25 -12.47
CA PHE A 133 20.81 -14.56 -13.72
C PHE A 133 21.25 -15.57 -14.80
N PRO A 134 20.79 -15.41 -16.05
CA PRO A 134 21.35 -16.18 -17.16
C PRO A 134 22.83 -15.77 -17.40
N ALA A 135 23.65 -16.66 -17.91
CA ALA A 135 25.08 -16.39 -18.21
C ALA A 135 25.29 -15.16 -19.12
N SER A 136 24.27 -14.78 -19.91
CA SER A 136 24.27 -13.60 -20.76
C SER A 136 23.85 -12.31 -20.07
N ALA A 137 23.52 -12.36 -18.77
CA ALA A 137 23.06 -11.17 -18.05
C ALA A 137 24.16 -10.11 -17.96
N LYS A 138 23.80 -8.87 -18.27
CA LYS A 138 24.71 -7.73 -18.16
C LYS A 138 24.95 -7.37 -16.69
N PRO A 139 26.17 -6.92 -16.32
CA PRO A 139 26.47 -6.51 -14.94
C PRO A 139 25.56 -5.40 -14.38
N ASP A 140 25.08 -4.49 -15.23
CA ASP A 140 24.19 -3.39 -14.88
C ASP A 140 22.83 -3.87 -14.36
N LEU A 141 22.33 -5.01 -14.81
CA LEU A 141 21.08 -5.59 -14.32
C LEU A 141 21.17 -5.93 -12.83
N ARG A 142 22.27 -6.53 -12.39
CA ARG A 142 22.48 -6.88 -10.96
C ARG A 142 22.54 -5.64 -10.10
N THR A 143 23.37 -4.67 -10.53
CA THR A 143 23.47 -3.39 -9.82
C THR A 143 22.12 -2.71 -9.72
N TYR A 144 21.35 -2.66 -10.81
CA TYR A 144 20.02 -2.10 -10.83
C TYR A 144 19.05 -2.78 -9.85
N LEU A 145 18.99 -4.13 -9.85
CA LEU A 145 18.11 -4.88 -8.94
C LEU A 145 18.52 -4.75 -7.48
N ARG A 146 19.83 -4.74 -7.20
CA ARG A 146 20.36 -4.52 -5.86
C ARG A 146 19.97 -3.15 -5.31
N GLU A 147 20.18 -2.10 -6.08
CA GLU A 147 19.82 -0.73 -5.69
C GLU A 147 18.32 -0.59 -5.51
N ALA A 148 17.53 -1.14 -6.42
CA ALA A 148 16.08 -1.13 -6.32
C ALA A 148 15.59 -1.88 -5.07
N ALA A 149 16.13 -3.06 -4.77
CA ALA A 149 15.75 -3.81 -3.57
C ALA A 149 16.06 -3.02 -2.29
N ARG A 150 17.27 -2.45 -2.17
CA ARG A 150 17.65 -1.61 -1.01
C ARG A 150 16.76 -0.38 -0.86
N LYS A 151 16.36 0.21 -1.99
CA LYS A 151 15.55 1.42 -2.00
C LYS A 151 14.06 1.15 -1.72
N MET A 152 13.53 0.02 -2.19
CA MET A 152 12.08 -0.24 -2.19
C MET A 152 11.61 -1.21 -1.10
N PHE A 153 12.43 -2.18 -0.69
CA PHE A 153 11.99 -3.25 0.20
C PHE A 153 12.36 -2.94 1.66
N VAL A 154 11.39 -2.47 2.42
CA VAL A 154 11.58 -2.19 3.85
C VAL A 154 11.88 -3.49 4.61
N GLY A 155 12.90 -3.44 5.45
CA GLY A 155 13.28 -4.57 6.31
C GLY A 155 13.88 -5.76 5.55
N SER A 156 14.43 -5.54 4.35
CA SER A 156 15.14 -6.56 3.60
C SER A 156 16.64 -6.25 3.49
N GLU A 157 17.42 -7.31 3.40
CA GLU A 157 18.87 -7.26 3.18
C GLU A 157 19.27 -8.17 2.04
N ILE A 158 20.36 -7.82 1.37
CA ILE A 158 20.99 -8.68 0.38
C ILE A 158 21.99 -9.55 1.11
N ILE A 159 21.67 -10.85 1.20
CA ILE A 159 22.48 -11.82 1.94
C ILE A 159 23.52 -12.51 1.06
N GLU A 160 23.30 -12.54 -0.25
CA GLU A 160 24.24 -13.09 -1.20
C GLU A 160 24.16 -12.36 -2.53
N GLU A 161 25.33 -12.06 -3.11
CA GLU A 161 25.45 -11.50 -4.45
C GLU A 161 26.64 -12.16 -5.15
N SER A 162 26.36 -12.81 -6.27
CA SER A 162 27.36 -13.45 -7.12
C SER A 162 27.15 -13.08 -8.59
N LYS A 163 27.97 -13.62 -9.48
CA LYS A 163 27.81 -13.44 -10.92
C LYS A 163 26.47 -14.00 -11.41
N ASP A 164 26.01 -15.07 -10.81
CA ASP A 164 24.86 -15.86 -11.30
C ASP A 164 23.61 -15.70 -10.45
N GLU A 165 23.72 -15.03 -9.27
CA GLU A 165 22.64 -14.99 -8.29
C GLU A 165 22.65 -13.72 -7.42
N LEU A 166 21.45 -13.26 -7.07
CA LEU A 166 21.18 -12.23 -6.06
C LEU A 166 20.11 -12.76 -5.10
N ILE A 167 20.40 -12.79 -3.80
CA ILE A 167 19.45 -13.24 -2.78
C ILE A 167 19.08 -12.07 -1.89
N VAL A 168 17.78 -11.74 -1.90
CA VAL A 168 17.17 -10.73 -1.03
C VAL A 168 16.40 -11.45 0.07
N GLN A 169 16.71 -11.16 1.34
CA GLN A 169 16.00 -11.71 2.50
C GLN A 169 15.28 -10.62 3.26
N CYS A 170 14.00 -10.85 3.58
CA CYS A 170 13.19 -10.02 4.46
C CYS A 170 13.44 -10.42 5.92
N LEU A 171 14.03 -9.52 6.71
CA LEU A 171 14.46 -9.77 8.09
C LEU A 171 13.49 -9.20 9.13
N SER A 172 12.66 -8.19 8.76
CA SER A 172 11.77 -7.51 9.68
C SER A 172 10.64 -8.40 10.17
N SER A 173 10.36 -8.33 11.48
CA SER A 173 9.11 -8.81 12.05
C SER A 173 7.96 -7.87 11.71
N TYR A 174 6.78 -8.40 11.42
CA TYR A 174 5.60 -7.57 11.13
C TYR A 174 5.15 -6.73 12.32
N GLY A 175 5.43 -7.17 13.56
CA GLY A 175 5.12 -6.44 14.80
C GLY A 175 6.02 -5.24 15.08
N ASP A 176 7.21 -5.18 14.47
CA ASP A 176 8.16 -4.09 14.72
C ASP A 176 7.63 -2.73 14.23
N LEU A 177 6.87 -2.75 13.12
CA LEU A 177 6.24 -1.57 12.54
C LEU A 177 4.77 -1.85 12.20
N PRO A 178 3.83 -1.77 13.17
CA PRO A 178 2.41 -2.04 12.96
C PRO A 178 1.77 -1.16 11.88
N ALA A 179 0.79 -1.69 11.17
CA ALA A 179 0.11 -1.00 10.06
C ALA A 179 -0.43 0.40 10.42
N PRO A 180 -1.04 0.64 11.62
CA PRO A 180 -1.43 1.99 12.03
C PRO A 180 -0.26 2.98 12.12
N LYS A 181 0.92 2.53 12.54
CA LYS A 181 2.13 3.37 12.59
C LYS A 181 2.65 3.68 11.19
N VAL A 182 2.60 2.71 10.27
CA VAL A 182 2.96 2.94 8.86
C VAL A 182 2.05 3.99 8.24
N ILE A 183 0.73 3.86 8.41
CA ILE A 183 -0.24 4.86 7.93
C ILE A 183 0.02 6.25 8.55
N SER A 184 0.26 6.32 9.86
CA SER A 184 0.59 7.57 10.51
C SER A 184 1.84 8.24 9.93
N ARG A 185 2.89 7.44 9.63
CA ARG A 185 4.11 7.95 9.01
C ARG A 185 3.87 8.45 7.59
N MET A 186 3.19 7.68 6.75
CA MET A 186 2.80 8.08 5.39
C MET A 186 1.97 9.37 5.42
N SER A 187 1.00 9.46 6.33
CA SER A 187 0.15 10.65 6.51
C SER A 187 0.94 11.90 6.84
N LEU A 188 1.91 11.78 7.75
CA LEU A 188 2.77 12.91 8.11
C LEU A 188 3.60 13.39 6.92
N ILE A 189 4.22 12.45 6.19
CA ILE A 189 5.08 12.78 5.04
C ILE A 189 4.23 13.41 3.93
N ALA A 190 3.10 12.80 3.54
CA ALA A 190 2.23 13.31 2.48
C ALA A 190 1.70 14.71 2.79
N LYS A 191 1.33 14.98 4.06
CA LYS A 191 0.90 16.31 4.50
C LYS A 191 2.02 17.37 4.39
N LEU A 192 3.24 17.03 4.82
CA LEU A 192 4.39 17.92 4.69
C LEU A 192 4.73 18.15 3.22
N MET A 193 4.72 17.12 2.39
CA MET A 193 4.95 17.23 0.95
C MET A 193 3.95 18.16 0.29
N LEU A 194 2.66 18.09 0.65
CA LEU A 194 1.63 18.97 0.09
C LEU A 194 1.90 20.44 0.45
N ARG A 195 2.20 20.74 1.70
CA ARG A 195 2.53 22.11 2.14
C ARG A 195 3.74 22.66 1.40
N ASP A 196 4.82 21.89 1.41
CA ASP A 196 6.08 22.30 0.77
C ASP A 196 5.92 22.43 -0.76
N ALA A 197 5.08 21.60 -1.39
CA ALA A 197 4.80 21.68 -2.83
C ALA A 197 4.07 22.96 -3.21
N VAL A 198 3.10 23.38 -2.40
CA VAL A 198 2.39 24.66 -2.60
C VAL A 198 3.35 25.83 -2.38
N ASP A 199 4.20 25.78 -1.36
CA ASP A 199 5.19 26.82 -1.11
C ASP A 199 6.25 26.87 -2.21
N SER A 200 6.71 25.73 -2.71
CA SER A 200 7.59 25.67 -3.89
C SER A 200 6.94 26.28 -5.14
N LEU A 201 5.63 26.04 -5.35
CA LEU A 201 4.90 26.61 -6.47
C LEU A 201 4.83 28.15 -6.39
N LYS A 202 4.50 28.69 -5.21
CA LYS A 202 4.40 30.12 -4.97
C LYS A 202 5.76 30.82 -5.02
N GLY A 203 6.77 30.24 -4.37
CA GLY A 203 8.12 30.77 -4.25
C GLY A 203 9.04 30.44 -5.41
N ARG A 204 8.68 29.52 -6.32
CA ARG A 204 9.54 29.01 -7.39
C ARG A 204 10.86 28.45 -6.87
N ASP A 205 10.79 27.61 -5.84
CA ASP A 205 11.94 27.00 -5.19
C ASP A 205 12.27 25.60 -5.77
N PRO A 206 13.27 25.47 -6.68
CA PRO A 206 13.64 24.20 -7.26
C PRO A 206 14.28 23.24 -6.25
N ALA A 207 14.99 23.73 -5.24
CA ALA A 207 15.64 22.88 -4.25
C ALA A 207 14.59 22.19 -3.36
N LEU A 208 13.56 22.93 -2.96
CA LEU A 208 12.42 22.39 -2.24
C LEU A 208 11.65 21.36 -3.10
N ALA A 209 11.48 21.63 -4.41
CA ALA A 209 10.85 20.70 -5.33
C ALA A 209 11.62 19.37 -5.44
N GLU A 210 12.95 19.39 -5.50
CA GLU A 210 13.77 18.18 -5.52
C GLU A 210 13.68 17.41 -4.20
N GLU A 211 13.59 18.09 -3.07
CA GLU A 211 13.41 17.44 -1.77
C GLU A 211 12.05 16.71 -1.68
N ILE A 212 10.98 17.32 -2.18
CA ILE A 212 9.66 16.71 -2.23
C ILE A 212 9.69 15.42 -3.07
N ILE A 213 10.37 15.44 -4.23
CA ILE A 213 10.55 14.26 -5.09
C ILE A 213 11.29 13.14 -4.35
N ARG A 214 12.25 13.46 -3.48
CA ARG A 214 12.94 12.44 -2.67
C ARG A 214 12.05 11.87 -1.57
N ARG A 215 11.18 12.68 -0.95
CA ARG A 215 10.23 12.22 0.07
C ARG A 215 9.15 11.29 -0.49
N ASP A 216 8.79 11.45 -1.76
CA ASP A 216 7.87 10.56 -2.47
C ASP A 216 8.36 9.10 -2.44
N GLU A 217 9.67 8.89 -2.61
CA GLU A 217 10.29 7.58 -2.52
C GLU A 217 10.11 6.92 -1.14
N GLU A 218 10.06 7.71 -0.07
CA GLU A 218 9.81 7.19 1.29
C GLU A 218 8.34 6.75 1.44
N VAL A 219 7.39 7.51 0.88
CA VAL A 219 5.98 7.13 0.88
C VAL A 219 5.76 5.84 0.10
N ASP A 220 6.38 5.72 -1.08
CA ASP A 220 6.36 4.50 -1.91
C ASP A 220 6.89 3.28 -1.16
N ARG A 221 7.99 3.42 -0.42
CA ARG A 221 8.55 2.33 0.40
C ARG A 221 7.55 1.85 1.45
N PHE A 222 6.95 2.78 2.19
CA PHE A 222 5.95 2.43 3.20
C PHE A 222 4.70 1.83 2.59
N TYR A 223 4.27 2.32 1.43
CA TYR A 223 3.17 1.74 0.68
C TYR A 223 3.43 0.27 0.31
N LEU A 224 4.59 -0.05 -0.24
CA LEU A 224 4.95 -1.43 -0.57
C LEU A 224 5.02 -2.31 0.69
N PHE A 225 5.57 -1.79 1.77
CA PHE A 225 5.68 -2.51 3.04
C PHE A 225 4.32 -2.84 3.64
N ILE A 226 3.40 -1.87 3.70
CA ILE A 226 2.06 -2.12 4.24
C ILE A 226 1.29 -3.12 3.38
N ILE A 227 1.43 -3.07 2.03
CA ILE A 227 0.80 -4.05 1.15
C ILE A 227 1.29 -5.46 1.46
N ARG A 228 2.61 -5.63 1.66
CA ARG A 228 3.17 -6.93 2.09
C ARG A 228 2.57 -7.37 3.43
N GLN A 229 2.52 -6.49 4.45
CA GLN A 229 1.93 -6.81 5.75
C GLN A 229 0.47 -7.26 5.62
N LEU A 230 -0.36 -6.50 4.90
CA LEU A 230 -1.77 -6.81 4.71
C LEU A 230 -1.96 -8.13 3.95
N THR A 231 -1.14 -8.39 2.92
CA THR A 231 -1.16 -9.66 2.18
C THR A 231 -0.89 -10.84 3.11
N MET A 232 0.14 -10.74 3.95
CA MET A 232 0.49 -11.79 4.90
C MET A 232 -0.57 -11.99 5.97
N ALA A 233 -1.20 -10.91 6.45
CA ALA A 233 -2.26 -10.97 7.43
C ALA A 233 -3.55 -11.61 6.87
N VAL A 234 -3.86 -11.43 5.60
CA VAL A 234 -4.97 -12.11 4.91
C VAL A 234 -4.68 -13.61 4.78
N LEU A 235 -3.44 -13.99 4.47
CA LEU A 235 -3.03 -15.40 4.37
C LEU A 235 -2.94 -16.09 5.74
N ASN A 236 -2.52 -15.35 6.76
CA ASN A 236 -2.37 -15.87 8.12
C ASN A 236 -3.04 -14.94 9.14
N ARG A 237 -4.24 -15.33 9.58
CA ARG A 237 -5.05 -14.53 10.53
C ARG A 237 -4.36 -14.23 11.87
N SER A 238 -3.38 -15.04 12.31
CA SER A 238 -2.66 -14.75 13.55
C SER A 238 -1.86 -13.44 13.45
N LEU A 239 -1.47 -13.03 12.25
CA LEU A 239 -0.74 -11.79 12.02
C LEU A 239 -1.61 -10.53 12.15
N ILE A 240 -2.93 -10.62 12.11
CA ILE A 240 -3.83 -9.46 12.22
C ILE A 240 -3.52 -8.65 13.48
N LEU A 241 -3.46 -9.30 14.63
CA LEU A 241 -3.14 -8.63 15.90
C LEU A 241 -1.68 -8.18 15.96
N GLU A 242 -0.76 -8.96 15.39
CA GLU A 242 0.67 -8.63 15.33
C GLU A 242 0.93 -7.35 14.54
N ILE A 243 0.23 -7.16 13.42
CA ILE A 243 0.32 -5.91 12.63
C ILE A 243 -0.52 -4.76 13.21
N GLY A 244 -1.13 -4.95 14.37
CA GLY A 244 -1.88 -3.92 15.09
C GLY A 244 -3.29 -3.66 14.55
N LEU A 245 -3.90 -4.64 13.87
CA LEU A 245 -5.30 -4.59 13.42
C LEU A 245 -6.18 -5.45 14.33
N ALA A 246 -7.45 -5.07 14.47
CA ALA A 246 -8.39 -5.79 15.32
C ALA A 246 -9.18 -6.87 14.54
N ASP A 247 -9.42 -6.65 13.26
CA ASP A 247 -10.27 -7.49 12.41
C ASP A 247 -9.64 -7.67 11.02
N PRO A 248 -9.73 -8.86 10.38
CA PRO A 248 -9.27 -9.07 9.01
C PRO A 248 -9.86 -8.07 7.99
N ARG A 249 -11.09 -7.60 8.22
CA ARG A 249 -11.75 -6.59 7.37
C ARG A 249 -11.00 -5.26 7.36
N ASP A 250 -10.23 -4.97 8.42
CA ASP A 250 -9.41 -3.76 8.49
C ASP A 250 -8.35 -3.73 7.39
N CYS A 251 -7.91 -4.90 6.90
CA CYS A 251 -6.99 -4.97 5.76
C CYS A 251 -7.54 -4.25 4.52
N LEU A 252 -8.86 -4.27 4.29
CA LEU A 252 -9.49 -3.57 3.17
C LEU A 252 -9.41 -2.05 3.36
N VAL A 253 -9.71 -1.58 4.57
CA VAL A 253 -9.62 -0.15 4.92
C VAL A 253 -8.18 0.34 4.75
N TYR A 254 -7.22 -0.34 5.37
CA TYR A 254 -5.81 0.05 5.32
C TYR A 254 -5.23 -0.04 3.90
N ARG A 255 -5.75 -0.96 3.07
CA ARG A 255 -5.37 -1.07 1.65
C ARG A 255 -5.80 0.16 0.85
N VAL A 256 -7.03 0.65 1.05
CA VAL A 256 -7.52 1.86 0.39
C VAL A 256 -6.75 3.07 0.90
N VAL A 257 -6.71 3.27 2.23
CA VAL A 257 -6.02 4.42 2.85
C VAL A 257 -4.56 4.52 2.41
N SER A 258 -3.82 3.41 2.40
CA SER A 258 -2.42 3.43 1.97
C SER A 258 -2.26 3.84 0.51
N LYS A 259 -3.20 3.43 -0.37
CA LYS A 259 -3.16 3.84 -1.79
C LYS A 259 -3.55 5.30 -1.99
N SER A 260 -4.53 5.79 -1.23
CA SER A 260 -4.92 7.20 -1.29
C SER A 260 -3.76 8.11 -0.81
N LEU A 261 -3.04 7.72 0.26
CA LEU A 261 -1.87 8.46 0.73
C LEU A 261 -0.72 8.48 -0.28
N GLU A 262 -0.43 7.37 -0.95
CA GLU A 262 0.58 7.32 -2.02
C GLU A 262 0.17 8.24 -3.19
N ARG A 263 -1.10 8.25 -3.60
CA ARG A 263 -1.60 9.15 -4.64
C ARG A 263 -1.53 10.62 -4.23
N ILE A 264 -1.81 10.94 -2.97
CA ILE A 264 -1.66 12.30 -2.44
C ILE A 264 -0.20 12.76 -2.56
N ALA A 265 0.77 11.90 -2.21
CA ALA A 265 2.20 12.19 -2.38
C ALA A 265 2.60 12.35 -3.86
N ASP A 266 2.11 11.49 -4.76
CA ASP A 266 2.28 11.61 -6.21
C ASP A 266 1.82 12.97 -6.74
N HIS A 267 0.64 13.46 -6.27
CA HIS A 267 0.11 14.75 -6.68
C HIS A 267 0.87 15.93 -6.07
N ALA A 268 1.32 15.84 -4.81
CA ALA A 268 2.22 16.81 -4.21
C ALA A 268 3.54 16.91 -5.02
N THR A 269 4.11 15.77 -5.41
CA THR A 269 5.27 15.71 -6.32
C THR A 269 4.98 16.35 -7.68
N THR A 270 3.75 16.19 -8.21
CA THR A 270 3.34 16.83 -9.46
C THR A 270 3.29 18.35 -9.30
N ILE A 271 2.73 18.89 -8.22
CA ILE A 271 2.70 20.33 -7.92
C ILE A 271 4.14 20.86 -7.83
N ALA A 272 5.02 20.17 -7.12
CA ALA A 272 6.43 20.55 -7.00
C ALA A 272 7.15 20.59 -8.36
N LYS A 273 6.92 19.62 -9.24
CA LYS A 273 7.44 19.62 -10.61
C LYS A 273 6.93 20.79 -11.45
N MET A 274 5.68 21.20 -11.25
CA MET A 274 5.10 22.33 -11.98
C MET A 274 5.74 23.65 -11.56
N SER A 275 6.23 23.80 -10.33
CA SER A 275 6.94 25.00 -9.87
C SER A 275 8.16 25.33 -10.77
N ALA A 276 8.91 24.33 -11.20
CA ALA A 276 10.04 24.47 -12.13
C ALA A 276 9.64 24.93 -13.55
N SER A 277 8.36 24.84 -13.89
CA SER A 277 7.83 25.24 -15.20
C SER A 277 7.30 26.68 -15.21
N ILE A 278 7.24 27.35 -14.06
CA ILE A 278 6.82 28.75 -13.95
C ILE A 278 7.99 29.65 -14.32
N GLU A 279 7.83 30.41 -15.41
CA GLU A 279 8.89 31.24 -15.99
C GLU A 279 9.10 32.57 -15.26
N ASN A 280 7.99 33.20 -14.83
CA ASN A 280 8.00 34.48 -14.11
C ASN A 280 7.27 34.36 -12.77
N PRO A 281 7.54 35.23 -11.79
CA PRO A 281 6.77 35.27 -10.54
C PRO A 281 5.27 35.36 -10.82
N LEU A 282 4.48 34.56 -10.09
CA LEU A 282 3.05 34.61 -10.21
C LEU A 282 2.50 35.94 -9.69
N PRO A 283 1.43 36.49 -10.32
CA PRO A 283 0.78 37.69 -9.81
C PRO A 283 0.29 37.48 -8.36
N PRO A 284 0.44 38.48 -7.45
CA PRO A 284 0.06 38.33 -6.04
C PRO A 284 -1.38 37.83 -5.85
N ARG A 285 -2.32 38.35 -6.61
CA ARG A 285 -3.73 37.90 -6.59
C ARG A 285 -3.89 36.41 -6.92
N LEU A 286 -3.13 35.91 -7.90
CA LEU A 286 -3.17 34.49 -8.23
C LEU A 286 -2.55 33.63 -7.12
N VAL A 287 -1.48 34.11 -6.49
CA VAL A 287 -0.87 33.47 -5.31
C VAL A 287 -1.88 33.35 -4.17
N ASP A 288 -2.65 34.40 -3.91
CA ASP A 288 -3.69 34.40 -2.86
C ASP A 288 -4.80 33.39 -3.18
N GLU A 289 -5.27 33.33 -4.45
CA GLU A 289 -6.29 32.38 -4.88
C GLU A 289 -5.80 30.92 -4.79
N ILE A 290 -4.54 30.65 -5.19
CA ILE A 290 -3.91 29.32 -5.03
C ILE A 290 -3.79 28.97 -3.54
N SER A 291 -3.35 29.92 -2.70
CA SER A 291 -3.20 29.70 -1.26
C SER A 291 -4.53 29.32 -0.62
N LYS A 292 -5.60 30.01 -0.96
CA LYS A 292 -6.94 29.70 -0.46
C LYS A 292 -7.40 28.28 -0.83
N ALA A 293 -7.24 27.87 -2.09
CA ALA A 293 -7.57 26.52 -2.53
C ALA A 293 -6.70 25.47 -1.81
N SER A 294 -5.41 25.72 -1.62
CA SER A 294 -4.50 24.80 -0.94
C SER A 294 -4.79 24.69 0.57
N ASP A 295 -5.13 25.78 1.24
CA ASP A 295 -5.47 25.76 2.67
C ASP A 295 -6.71 24.90 2.94
N ILE A 296 -7.73 24.98 2.07
CA ILE A 296 -8.92 24.13 2.15
C ILE A 296 -8.50 22.67 1.92
N THR A 297 -7.70 22.38 0.89
CA THR A 297 -7.22 21.03 0.60
C THR A 297 -6.44 20.42 1.77
N ILE A 298 -5.55 21.19 2.39
CA ILE A 298 -4.78 20.75 3.57
C ILE A 298 -5.73 20.48 4.74
N SER A 299 -6.73 21.32 4.97
CA SER A 299 -7.72 21.12 6.04
C SER A 299 -8.54 19.84 5.81
N VAL A 300 -8.99 19.58 4.59
CA VAL A 300 -9.72 18.35 4.22
C VAL A 300 -8.86 17.12 4.50
N LEU A 301 -7.61 17.11 4.07
CA LEU A 301 -6.67 16.02 4.34
C LEU A 301 -6.46 15.81 5.85
N GLU A 302 -6.22 16.87 6.60
CA GLU A 302 -6.01 16.79 8.06
C GLU A 302 -7.24 16.26 8.80
N ASP A 303 -8.42 16.71 8.44
CA ASP A 303 -9.66 16.29 9.09
C ASP A 303 -10.00 14.83 8.73
N SER A 304 -9.77 14.40 7.47
CA SER A 304 -9.90 12.99 7.05
C SER A 304 -8.95 12.07 7.85
N LEU A 305 -7.69 12.47 8.01
CA LEU A 305 -6.70 11.71 8.78
C LEU A 305 -7.02 11.66 10.28
N LYS A 306 -7.52 12.75 10.86
CA LYS A 306 -8.00 12.78 12.25
C LYS A 306 -9.22 11.88 12.43
N ALA A 307 -10.17 11.93 11.50
CA ALA A 307 -11.34 11.07 11.49
C ALA A 307 -10.97 9.60 11.45
N LEU A 308 -10.04 9.22 10.58
CA LEU A 308 -9.51 7.85 10.49
C LEU A 308 -8.86 7.40 11.81
N ALA A 309 -7.96 8.23 12.37
CA ALA A 309 -7.23 7.89 13.60
C ALA A 309 -8.15 7.70 14.81
N LYS A 310 -9.27 8.45 14.88
CA LYS A 310 -10.24 8.39 15.97
C LYS A 310 -11.44 7.51 15.67
N SER A 311 -11.60 7.02 14.44
CA SER A 311 -12.82 6.41 13.92
C SER A 311 -14.03 7.32 14.15
N ASP A 312 -13.90 8.60 13.79
CA ASP A 312 -14.92 9.64 13.99
C ASP A 312 -15.72 9.88 12.71
N GLY A 313 -16.86 9.22 12.60
CA GLY A 313 -17.76 9.35 11.44
C GLY A 313 -18.33 10.76 11.24
N THR A 314 -18.50 11.54 12.32
CA THR A 314 -19.00 12.91 12.23
C THR A 314 -17.97 13.83 11.58
N LEU A 315 -16.71 13.74 12.04
CA LEU A 315 -15.60 14.48 11.45
C LEU A 315 -15.35 14.06 10.00
N ALA A 316 -15.48 12.76 9.69
CA ALA A 316 -15.37 12.24 8.34
C ALA A 316 -16.39 12.86 7.38
N ASN A 317 -17.68 12.85 7.76
CA ASN A 317 -18.74 13.48 6.95
C ASN A 317 -18.52 14.99 6.76
N LYS A 318 -18.03 15.69 7.80
CA LYS A 318 -17.65 17.11 7.68
C LYS A 318 -16.52 17.30 6.67
N SER A 319 -15.51 16.45 6.68
CA SER A 319 -14.38 16.52 5.75
C SER A 319 -14.84 16.31 4.31
N ILE A 320 -15.69 15.31 4.05
CA ILE A 320 -16.30 15.05 2.73
C ILE A 320 -17.05 16.29 2.22
N ALA A 321 -17.92 16.87 3.04
CA ALA A 321 -18.65 18.08 2.65
C ALA A 321 -17.72 19.28 2.36
N SER A 322 -16.55 19.36 3.00
CA SER A 322 -15.56 20.41 2.75
C SER A 322 -14.80 20.20 1.44
N ALA A 323 -14.66 18.97 0.98
CA ALA A 323 -13.94 18.63 -0.26
C ALA A 323 -14.59 19.25 -1.51
N GLU A 324 -15.92 19.33 -1.57
CA GLU A 324 -16.65 20.04 -2.64
C GLU A 324 -16.24 21.53 -2.75
N SER A 325 -15.78 22.13 -1.64
CA SER A 325 -15.34 23.52 -1.66
C SER A 325 -13.96 23.66 -2.34
N VAL A 326 -13.11 22.64 -2.28
CA VAL A 326 -11.82 22.61 -3.01
C VAL A 326 -12.09 22.61 -4.51
N GLU A 327 -13.00 21.76 -4.95
CA GLU A 327 -13.36 21.67 -6.38
C GLU A 327 -13.81 23.02 -6.92
N ARG A 328 -14.80 23.63 -6.26
CA ARG A 328 -15.34 24.95 -6.65
C ARG A 328 -14.28 26.03 -6.67
N GLU A 329 -13.41 26.09 -5.66
CA GLU A 329 -12.37 27.12 -5.58
C GLU A 329 -11.30 26.91 -6.66
N ALA A 330 -10.86 25.68 -6.88
CA ALA A 330 -9.86 25.38 -7.93
C ALA A 330 -10.43 25.67 -9.34
N GLU A 331 -11.69 25.35 -9.61
CA GLU A 331 -12.35 25.65 -10.89
C GLU A 331 -12.50 27.15 -11.11
N ASN A 332 -12.91 27.91 -10.08
CA ASN A 332 -12.96 29.38 -10.15
C ASN A 332 -11.62 30.00 -10.53
N VAL A 333 -10.49 29.47 -9.99
CA VAL A 333 -9.16 29.96 -10.34
C VAL A 333 -8.79 29.54 -11.77
N MET A 334 -9.07 28.30 -12.16
CA MET A 334 -8.77 27.78 -13.51
C MET A 334 -9.49 28.59 -14.60
N ASP A 335 -10.75 28.95 -14.40
CA ASP A 335 -11.54 29.75 -15.36
C ASP A 335 -10.99 31.16 -15.55
N LYS A 336 -10.36 31.70 -14.51
CA LYS A 336 -9.77 33.05 -14.55
C LYS A 336 -8.32 33.07 -15.01
N LEU A 337 -7.65 31.90 -15.19
CA LEU A 337 -6.21 31.85 -15.49
C LEU A 337 -5.78 32.73 -16.67
N PHE A 338 -6.60 32.79 -17.72
CA PHE A 338 -6.30 33.61 -18.89
C PHE A 338 -6.31 35.13 -18.62
N THR A 339 -6.95 35.57 -17.52
CA THR A 339 -6.97 36.98 -17.13
C THR A 339 -5.66 37.45 -16.51
N PHE A 340 -4.82 36.53 -16.00
CA PHE A 340 -3.56 36.82 -15.32
C PHE A 340 -2.36 37.05 -16.28
N LYS A 341 -2.56 36.94 -17.60
CA LYS A 341 -1.51 37.18 -18.62
C LYS A 341 -0.21 36.39 -18.37
N LEU A 342 -0.32 35.16 -17.92
CA LEU A 342 0.81 34.26 -17.78
C LEU A 342 1.32 33.79 -19.14
N SER A 343 2.59 33.34 -19.21
CA SER A 343 3.05 32.61 -20.39
C SER A 343 2.25 31.31 -20.56
N PRO A 344 2.13 30.78 -21.79
CA PRO A 344 1.43 29.51 -22.02
C PRO A 344 1.94 28.38 -21.13
N LYS A 345 3.26 28.31 -20.94
CA LYS A 345 3.90 27.29 -20.10
C LYS A 345 3.52 27.44 -18.62
N SER A 346 3.57 28.67 -18.08
CA SER A 346 3.16 28.96 -16.72
C SER A 346 1.65 28.73 -16.51
N THR A 347 0.80 29.05 -17.51
CA THR A 347 -0.64 28.80 -17.45
C THR A 347 -0.93 27.30 -17.31
N VAL A 348 -0.26 26.46 -18.12
CA VAL A 348 -0.42 25.00 -18.05
C VAL A 348 0.10 24.46 -16.69
N ALA A 349 1.24 24.99 -16.20
CA ALA A 349 1.80 24.57 -14.92
C ALA A 349 0.85 24.84 -13.74
N VAL A 350 0.30 26.07 -13.67
CA VAL A 350 -0.68 26.43 -12.63
C VAL A 350 -1.96 25.60 -12.73
N ARG A 351 -2.48 25.40 -13.95
CA ARG A 351 -3.65 24.57 -14.17
C ARG A 351 -3.45 23.11 -13.65
N LEU A 352 -2.29 22.51 -13.97
CA LEU A 352 -1.97 21.15 -13.51
C LEU A 352 -1.76 21.07 -12.00
N ALA A 353 -1.25 22.14 -11.38
CA ALA A 353 -1.13 22.23 -9.94
C ALA A 353 -2.53 22.30 -9.27
N LEU A 354 -3.43 23.12 -9.78
CA LEU A 354 -4.83 23.20 -9.29
C LEU A 354 -5.59 21.88 -9.47
N GLU A 355 -5.43 21.23 -10.63
CA GLU A 355 -5.98 19.89 -10.84
C GLU A 355 -5.44 18.89 -9.83
N SER A 356 -4.14 18.98 -9.48
CA SER A 356 -3.55 18.13 -8.45
C SER A 356 -4.11 18.40 -7.06
N LEU A 357 -4.46 19.65 -6.71
CA LEU A 357 -5.14 19.97 -5.45
C LEU A 357 -6.55 19.34 -5.40
N LYS A 358 -7.31 19.40 -6.49
CA LYS A 358 -8.61 18.69 -6.59
C LYS A 358 -8.44 17.20 -6.33
N ARG A 359 -7.47 16.55 -7.01
CA ARG A 359 -7.21 15.12 -6.83
C ARG A 359 -6.79 14.75 -5.41
N ILE A 360 -5.99 15.59 -4.75
CA ILE A 360 -5.63 15.40 -3.35
C ILE A 360 -6.88 15.45 -2.45
N SER A 361 -7.83 16.35 -2.74
CA SER A 361 -9.10 16.43 -2.02
C SER A 361 -9.92 15.15 -2.20
N GLU A 362 -10.08 14.65 -3.43
CA GLU A 362 -10.81 13.42 -3.74
C GLU A 362 -10.18 12.19 -3.00
N TYR A 363 -8.85 12.07 -2.98
CA TYR A 363 -8.20 11.00 -2.22
C TYR A 363 -8.31 11.18 -0.70
N SER A 364 -8.48 12.41 -0.24
CA SER A 364 -8.76 12.68 1.18
C SER A 364 -10.19 12.28 1.55
N GLU A 365 -11.16 12.40 0.62
CA GLU A 365 -12.49 11.83 0.77
C GLU A 365 -12.46 10.31 0.90
N ASP A 366 -11.71 9.60 0.03
CA ASP A 366 -11.52 8.15 0.16
C ASP A 366 -11.06 7.77 1.59
N VAL A 367 -10.14 8.56 2.18
CA VAL A 367 -9.67 8.34 3.55
C VAL A 367 -10.78 8.58 4.58
N ALA A 368 -11.61 9.61 4.39
CA ALA A 368 -12.74 9.91 5.27
C ALA A 368 -13.82 8.82 5.19
N GLU A 369 -14.14 8.32 4.01
CA GLU A 369 -15.06 7.19 3.83
C GLU A 369 -14.57 5.94 4.58
N MET A 370 -13.27 5.67 4.53
CA MET A 370 -12.66 4.56 5.29
C MET A 370 -12.79 4.77 6.81
N ALA A 371 -12.76 6.00 7.30
CA ALA A 371 -13.03 6.30 8.71
C ALA A 371 -14.49 5.99 9.09
N ILE A 372 -15.46 6.29 8.22
CA ILE A 372 -16.87 5.92 8.41
C ILE A 372 -17.02 4.39 8.49
N ASN A 373 -16.35 3.65 7.58
CA ASN A 373 -16.39 2.20 7.59
C ASN A 373 -15.84 1.58 8.88
N LEU A 374 -14.81 2.19 9.50
CA LEU A 374 -14.31 1.76 10.81
C LEU A 374 -15.30 2.08 11.94
N THR A 375 -16.02 3.20 11.86
CA THR A 375 -17.03 3.61 12.85
C THR A 375 -18.22 2.65 12.88
N ALA A 376 -18.75 2.28 11.72
CA ALA A 376 -19.89 1.39 11.59
C ALA A 376 -19.66 0.04 12.29
N ARG A 377 -18.45 -0.50 12.26
CA ARG A 377 -18.11 -1.77 12.92
C ARG A 377 -18.08 -1.69 14.45
N ARG A 378 -17.70 -0.54 15.00
CA ARG A 378 -17.70 -0.36 16.46
C ARG A 378 -19.08 -0.36 17.05
N THR A 379 -20.07 0.04 16.25
CA THR A 379 -21.49 0.08 16.66
C THR A 379 -22.12 -1.31 16.69
N GLU A 380 -21.63 -2.27 15.90
CA GLU A 380 -22.13 -3.65 15.89
C GLU A 380 -21.63 -4.51 17.06
N LEU A 381 -20.65 -4.03 17.85
CA LEU A 381 -20.04 -4.77 18.96
C LEU A 381 -20.64 -4.42 20.35
N TYR A 382 -21.70 -3.63 20.38
CA TYR A 382 -22.50 -3.28 21.55
C TYR A 382 -23.98 -3.62 21.29
#